data_71b2f0dd507946eecd7df93a1a360cdf
#
_entry.id   71b2f0dd507946eecd7df93a1a360cdf
#
_cell.length_a   1.000
_cell.length_b   1.000
_cell.length_c   1.000
_cell.angle_alpha   90.00
_cell.angle_beta   90.00
_cell.angle_gamma   90.00
#
_symmetry.space_group_name_H-M   'P 1'
#
loop_
_entity.id
_entity.type
_entity.pdbx_description
1 polymer ?
#
loop_
_entity_poly.entity_id
_entity_poly.type
_entity_poly.pdbx_seq_one_letter_code
_entity_poly.pdbx_strand_id
1 'polypeptide(L)'
;RGSGRIYAKVALPNKEGNKLSGKQLLKILDDVCKKYTTVMTDQFTSYGILDGKTNKDFIHIRIDHNTTYSLGDGKHTNGIESCWAVLKRSVYGIFHHVSVKYMQQYVDEFCFRLNNRNYDDAFLKCVGLAVA
;
A
#
# COMPACT_ATOMS: atom_id res chain seq x y z
N ARG A 1 -11.77 9.79 -0.60
CA ARG A 1 -11.93 9.55 0.85
C ARG A 1 -13.11 8.59 1.04
N GLY A 2 -12.96 7.38 0.57
CA GLY A 2 -14.02 6.39 0.65
C GLY A 2 -13.68 5.28 1.62
N SER A 3 -14.52 4.29 1.67
CA SER A 3 -14.39 3.00 2.34
C SER A 3 -13.26 2.12 1.76
N GLY A 4 -12.18 2.74 1.26
CA GLY A 4 -11.09 2.04 0.60
C GLY A 4 -10.41 1.06 1.55
N ARG A 5 -10.22 -0.16 1.08
CA ARG A 5 -9.40 -1.15 1.78
C ARG A 5 -7.92 -0.85 1.56
N ILE A 6 -7.13 -1.14 2.58
CA ILE A 6 -5.68 -1.01 2.53
C ILE A 6 -5.11 -2.42 2.41
N TYR A 7 -4.19 -2.56 1.48
CA TYR A 7 -3.35 -3.72 1.32
C TYR A 7 -1.90 -3.27 1.36
N ALA A 8 -1.06 -3.97 2.09
CA ALA A 8 0.36 -3.67 2.12
C ALA A 8 1.17 -4.97 2.13
N LYS A 9 2.25 -4.98 1.39
CA LYS A 9 3.18 -6.10 1.29
C LYS A 9 4.60 -5.63 1.53
N VAL A 10 5.33 -6.36 2.35
CA VAL A 10 6.76 -6.13 2.55
C VAL A 10 7.51 -6.61 1.31
N ALA A 11 8.14 -5.68 0.63
CA ALA A 11 9.03 -5.98 -0.47
C ALA A 11 10.46 -6.10 0.06
N LEU A 12 11.00 -7.29 0.01
CA LEU A 12 12.40 -7.51 0.36
C LEU A 12 13.28 -6.97 -0.77
N PRO A 13 14.41 -6.31 -0.43
CA PRO A 13 15.39 -5.89 -1.42
C PRO A 13 15.88 -7.13 -2.20
N ASN A 14 16.31 -6.93 -3.44
CA ASN A 14 16.97 -7.98 -4.19
C ASN A 14 18.32 -8.36 -3.54
N LYS A 15 18.97 -9.42 -4.05
CA LYS A 15 20.26 -9.91 -3.53
C LYS A 15 21.36 -8.84 -3.52
N GLU A 16 21.23 -7.78 -4.31
CA GLU A 16 22.15 -6.66 -4.44
C GLU A 16 21.81 -5.49 -3.49
N GLY A 17 20.77 -5.64 -2.64
CA GLY A 17 20.32 -4.58 -1.74
C GLY A 17 19.60 -3.42 -2.41
N ASN A 18 19.27 -3.55 -3.70
CA ASN A 18 18.61 -2.50 -4.46
C ASN A 18 17.15 -2.32 -4.04
N LYS A 19 16.66 -1.10 -4.23
CA LYS A 19 15.27 -0.71 -4.00
C LYS A 19 14.30 -1.57 -4.83
N LEU A 20 13.03 -1.56 -4.43
CA LEU A 20 11.92 -2.20 -5.14
C LEU A 20 12.02 -1.99 -6.65
N SER A 21 12.11 -3.07 -7.40
CA SER A 21 12.15 -3.01 -8.86
C SER A 21 10.74 -2.86 -9.45
N GLY A 22 10.63 -2.27 -10.64
CA GLY A 22 9.35 -2.16 -11.33
C GLY A 22 8.67 -3.52 -11.57
N LYS A 23 9.45 -4.59 -11.84
CA LYS A 23 8.90 -5.96 -12.00
C LYS A 23 8.26 -6.51 -10.72
N GLN A 24 8.88 -6.28 -9.56
CA GLN A 24 8.30 -6.68 -8.27
C GLN A 24 7.01 -5.90 -7.99
N LEU A 25 7.02 -4.60 -8.30
CA LEU A 25 5.86 -3.74 -8.16
C LEU A 25 4.70 -4.22 -9.04
N LEU A 26 4.96 -4.51 -10.30
CA LEU A 26 3.95 -5.00 -11.24
C LEU A 26 3.31 -6.29 -10.74
N LYS A 27 4.13 -7.24 -10.27
CA LYS A 27 3.62 -8.49 -9.69
C LYS A 27 2.70 -8.26 -8.49
N ILE A 28 3.05 -7.32 -7.60
CA ILE A 28 2.20 -6.98 -6.44
C ILE A 28 0.86 -6.38 -6.91
N LEU A 29 0.89 -5.54 -7.93
CA LEU A 29 -0.32 -4.94 -8.48
C LEU A 29 -1.21 -5.98 -9.18
N ASP A 30 -0.63 -6.91 -9.91
CA ASP A 30 -1.36 -8.02 -10.57
C ASP A 30 -2.05 -8.93 -9.53
N ASP A 31 -1.42 -9.15 -8.37
CA ASP A 31 -1.99 -9.95 -7.29
C ASP A 31 -3.18 -9.26 -6.60
N VAL A 32 -3.24 -7.93 -6.59
CA VAL A 32 -4.18 -7.15 -5.76
C VAL A 32 -5.21 -6.40 -6.57
N CYS A 33 -4.85 -5.91 -7.75
CA CYS A 33 -5.67 -5.04 -8.57
C CYS A 33 -6.26 -5.79 -9.77
N LYS A 34 -7.49 -5.44 -10.11
CA LYS A 34 -8.08 -5.91 -11.38
C LYS A 34 -7.46 -5.18 -12.56
N LYS A 35 -7.44 -5.81 -13.74
CA LYS A 35 -7.05 -5.15 -14.99
C LYS A 35 -7.86 -3.87 -15.20
N TYR A 36 -7.25 -2.91 -15.83
CA TYR A 36 -7.81 -1.58 -16.12
C TYR A 36 -8.12 -0.72 -14.88
N THR A 37 -7.63 -1.11 -13.70
CA THR A 37 -7.70 -0.26 -12.52
C THR A 37 -6.82 0.98 -12.72
N THR A 38 -7.33 2.14 -12.32
CA THR A 38 -6.54 3.37 -12.27
C THR A 38 -5.61 3.34 -11.06
N VAL A 39 -4.31 3.36 -11.31
CA VAL A 39 -3.25 3.38 -10.30
C VAL A 39 -2.67 4.78 -10.21
N MET A 40 -2.81 5.42 -9.07
CA MET A 40 -2.23 6.73 -8.79
C MET A 40 -0.98 6.57 -7.96
N THR A 41 0.13 7.14 -8.39
CA THR A 41 1.43 7.06 -7.70
C THR A 41 2.09 8.42 -7.60
N ASP A 42 3.10 8.51 -6.77
CA ASP A 42 4.07 9.59 -6.79
C ASP A 42 5.04 9.46 -7.99
N GLN A 43 6.10 10.26 -8.00
CA GLN A 43 7.10 10.28 -9.08
C GLN A 43 8.24 9.25 -8.90
N PHE A 44 8.13 8.30 -7.99
CA PHE A 44 9.19 7.30 -7.80
C PHE A 44 9.46 6.53 -9.10
N THR A 45 10.73 6.45 -9.51
CA THR A 45 11.15 5.96 -10.83
C THR A 45 10.70 4.53 -11.15
N SER A 46 10.59 3.66 -10.14
CA SER A 46 10.14 2.27 -10.35
C SER A 46 8.71 2.16 -10.88
N TYR A 47 7.88 3.20 -10.69
CA TYR A 47 6.53 3.26 -11.27
C TYR A 47 6.52 3.49 -12.78
N GLY A 48 7.67 3.81 -13.39
CA GLY A 48 7.80 3.95 -14.85
C GLY A 48 7.39 2.70 -15.62
N ILE A 49 7.41 1.52 -15.01
CA ILE A 49 6.91 0.27 -15.61
C ILE A 49 5.40 0.32 -15.91
N LEU A 50 4.66 1.19 -15.23
CA LEU A 50 3.21 1.36 -15.41
C LEU A 50 2.88 2.30 -16.58
N ASP A 51 3.86 2.98 -17.16
CA ASP A 51 3.62 3.89 -18.29
C ASP A 51 3.28 3.09 -19.55
N GLY A 52 2.27 3.52 -20.27
CA GLY A 52 1.51 2.79 -21.28
C GLY A 52 2.23 2.10 -22.45
N LYS A 53 3.57 2.20 -22.58
CA LYS A 53 4.32 1.45 -23.57
C LYS A 53 4.66 0.03 -23.12
N THR A 54 4.79 -0.19 -21.82
CA THR A 54 5.23 -1.46 -21.20
C THR A 54 4.11 -2.20 -20.50
N ASN A 55 3.03 -1.50 -20.14
CA ASN A 55 1.90 -2.08 -19.42
C ASN A 55 0.57 -1.59 -19.97
N LYS A 56 -0.23 -2.52 -20.45
CA LYS A 56 -1.59 -2.27 -20.96
C LYS A 56 -2.68 -2.63 -19.95
N ASP A 57 -2.30 -3.18 -18.78
CA ASP A 57 -3.25 -3.74 -17.83
C ASP A 57 -3.72 -2.72 -16.79
N PHE A 58 -3.03 -1.58 -16.63
CA PHE A 58 -3.39 -0.54 -15.67
C PHE A 58 -3.41 0.85 -16.32
N ILE A 59 -4.27 1.73 -15.82
CA ILE A 59 -4.30 3.15 -16.17
C ILE A 59 -3.45 3.90 -15.15
N HIS A 60 -2.28 4.40 -15.56
CA HIS A 60 -1.34 5.04 -14.64
C HIS A 60 -1.51 6.56 -14.62
N ILE A 61 -1.63 7.14 -13.42
CA ILE A 61 -1.67 8.59 -13.18
C ILE A 61 -0.57 8.93 -12.19
N ARG A 62 0.38 9.75 -12.60
CA ARG A 62 1.43 10.27 -11.71
C ARG A 62 0.98 11.58 -11.07
N ILE A 63 1.20 11.69 -9.78
CA ILE A 63 0.95 12.89 -8.99
C ILE A 63 2.30 13.54 -8.67
N ASP A 64 2.50 14.77 -9.11
CA ASP A 64 3.68 15.56 -8.78
C ASP A 64 3.42 16.41 -7.54
N HIS A 65 3.96 15.98 -6.41
CA HIS A 65 3.83 16.69 -5.13
C HIS A 65 4.55 18.04 -5.08
N ASN A 66 5.47 18.32 -6.01
CA ASN A 66 6.17 19.61 -6.07
C ASN A 66 5.29 20.70 -6.69
N THR A 67 4.35 20.33 -7.53
CA THR A 67 3.47 21.25 -8.24
C THR A 67 2.04 21.25 -7.70
N THR A 68 1.53 20.10 -7.26
CA THR A 68 0.13 19.98 -6.84
C THR A 68 -0.07 18.82 -5.87
N TYR A 69 -0.70 19.06 -4.73
CA TYR A 69 -1.12 17.99 -3.81
C TYR A 69 -2.34 17.20 -4.31
N SER A 70 -3.05 17.73 -5.28
CA SER A 70 -4.25 17.10 -5.88
C SER A 70 -4.48 17.67 -7.27
N LEU A 71 -4.71 16.79 -8.24
CA LEU A 71 -5.08 17.18 -9.61
C LEU A 71 -6.60 17.51 -9.76
N GLY A 72 -7.34 17.60 -8.65
CA GLY A 72 -8.80 17.68 -8.66
C GLY A 72 -9.46 16.32 -8.87
N ASP A 73 -10.78 16.27 -8.92
CA ASP A 73 -11.59 15.06 -9.19
C ASP A 73 -11.19 13.80 -8.40
N GLY A 74 -10.67 13.97 -7.17
CA GLY A 74 -10.24 12.85 -6.33
C GLY A 74 -8.88 12.24 -6.68
N LYS A 75 -8.12 12.81 -7.60
CA LYS A 75 -6.79 12.35 -8.00
C LYS A 75 -5.73 12.87 -7.02
N HIS A 76 -5.44 12.09 -6.00
CA HIS A 76 -4.46 12.43 -4.97
C HIS A 76 -3.91 11.18 -4.28
N THR A 77 -2.76 11.30 -3.61
CA THR A 77 -2.12 10.23 -2.82
C THR A 77 -2.29 10.42 -1.30
N ASN A 78 -3.01 11.44 -0.84
CA ASN A 78 -3.17 11.78 0.58
C ASN A 78 -3.64 10.62 1.46
N GLY A 79 -4.48 9.72 0.91
CA GLY A 79 -4.97 8.55 1.64
C GLY A 79 -3.84 7.61 2.04
N ILE A 80 -2.96 7.27 1.11
CA ILE A 80 -1.84 6.37 1.38
C ILE A 80 -0.77 7.05 2.24
N GLU A 81 -0.54 8.34 2.08
CA GLU A 81 0.38 9.11 2.93
C GLU A 81 -0.08 9.11 4.39
N SER A 82 -1.38 9.30 4.63
CA SER A 82 -1.98 9.20 5.96
C SER A 82 -1.78 7.81 6.56
N CYS A 83 -1.95 6.76 5.77
CA CYS A 83 -1.71 5.38 6.20
C CYS A 83 -0.25 5.15 6.60
N TRP A 84 0.70 5.62 5.80
CA TRP A 84 2.12 5.55 6.13
C TRP A 84 2.47 6.30 7.41
N ALA A 85 1.87 7.48 7.64
CA ALA A 85 2.08 8.23 8.86
C ALA A 85 1.57 7.48 10.10
N VAL A 86 0.42 6.81 10.01
CA VAL A 86 -0.12 5.99 11.11
C VAL A 86 0.75 4.76 11.34
N LEU A 87 1.16 4.04 10.30
CA LEU A 87 2.05 2.88 10.42
C LEU A 87 3.37 3.25 11.08
N LYS A 88 4.01 4.34 10.65
CA LYS A 88 5.25 4.83 11.26
C LYS A 88 5.07 5.13 12.75
N ARG A 89 3.98 5.81 13.15
CA ARG A 89 3.69 6.07 14.57
C ARG A 89 3.48 4.78 15.35
N SER A 90 2.84 3.77 14.79
CA SER A 90 2.66 2.48 15.45
C SER A 90 3.99 1.77 15.66
N VAL A 91 4.88 1.77 14.66
CA VAL A 91 6.21 1.15 14.78
C VAL A 91 7.05 1.87 15.82
N TYR A 92 7.17 3.20 15.74
CA TYR A 92 8.05 3.95 16.65
C TYR A 92 7.46 4.16 18.03
N GLY A 93 6.13 4.31 18.15
CA GLY A 93 5.48 4.64 19.41
C GLY A 93 5.01 3.43 20.23
N ILE A 94 4.69 2.30 19.58
CA ILE A 94 4.12 1.12 20.27
C ILE A 94 5.12 -0.04 20.25
N PHE A 95 5.60 -0.42 19.07
CA PHE A 95 6.47 -1.60 18.93
C PHE A 95 7.95 -1.30 19.20
N HIS A 96 8.37 -0.04 19.10
CA HIS A 96 9.75 0.45 19.21
C HIS A 96 10.74 -0.22 18.26
N HIS A 97 10.58 -1.52 18.04
CA HIS A 97 11.39 -2.31 17.12
C HIS A 97 10.56 -3.42 16.47
N VAL A 98 10.70 -3.57 15.17
CA VAL A 98 10.06 -4.64 14.39
C VAL A 98 11.14 -5.39 13.63
N SER A 99 11.28 -6.70 13.89
CA SER A 99 12.25 -7.51 13.15
C SER A 99 11.77 -7.76 11.72
N VAL A 100 12.70 -7.80 10.78
CA VAL A 100 12.42 -8.07 9.36
C VAL A 100 11.66 -9.39 9.18
N LYS A 101 11.99 -10.40 9.99
CA LYS A 101 11.38 -11.73 9.97
C LYS A 101 9.85 -11.68 10.17
N TYR A 102 9.37 -10.80 11.04
CA TYR A 102 7.95 -10.71 11.41
C TYR A 102 7.27 -9.47 10.82
N MET A 103 7.97 -8.67 10.03
CA MET A 103 7.46 -7.39 9.52
C MET A 103 6.14 -7.53 8.76
N GLN A 104 5.99 -8.61 7.95
CA GLN A 104 4.73 -8.83 7.23
C GLN A 104 3.55 -9.01 8.18
N GLN A 105 3.70 -9.70 9.28
CA GLN A 105 2.64 -9.92 10.27
C GLN A 105 2.19 -8.61 10.92
N TYR A 106 3.13 -7.71 11.27
CA TYR A 106 2.80 -6.38 11.79
C TYR A 106 2.06 -5.54 10.75
N VAL A 107 2.47 -5.64 9.50
CA VAL A 107 1.81 -4.93 8.40
C VAL A 107 0.40 -5.50 8.14
N ASP A 108 0.22 -6.81 8.21
CA ASP A 108 -1.08 -7.46 8.06
C ASP A 108 -2.04 -7.07 9.20
N GLU A 109 -1.55 -7.06 10.44
CA GLU A 109 -2.32 -6.58 11.60
C GLU A 109 -2.75 -5.11 11.41
N PHE A 110 -1.84 -4.26 10.98
CA PHE A 110 -2.12 -2.87 10.71
C PHE A 110 -3.21 -2.71 9.63
N CYS A 111 -3.11 -3.43 8.53
CA CYS A 111 -4.11 -3.44 7.46
C CYS A 111 -5.47 -3.95 7.98
N PHE A 112 -5.47 -5.02 8.78
CA PHE A 112 -6.69 -5.56 9.39
C PHE A 112 -7.39 -4.51 10.26
N ARG A 113 -6.67 -3.86 11.16
CA ARG A 113 -7.22 -2.82 12.04
C ARG A 113 -7.81 -1.64 11.25
N LEU A 114 -7.11 -1.14 10.25
CA LEU A 114 -7.61 -0.04 9.43
C LEU A 114 -8.81 -0.44 8.57
N ASN A 115 -8.80 -1.63 8.01
CA ASN A 115 -9.89 -2.12 7.16
C ASN A 115 -11.18 -2.43 7.95
N ASN A 116 -11.04 -2.70 9.25
CA ASN A 116 -12.16 -3.03 10.12
C ASN A 116 -12.47 -1.93 11.17
N ARG A 117 -11.90 -0.73 11.03
CA ARG A 117 -12.04 0.38 12.01
C ARG A 117 -13.48 0.84 12.28
N ASN A 118 -14.39 0.54 11.37
CA ASN A 118 -15.80 0.94 11.47
C ASN A 118 -16.72 -0.24 11.89
N TYR A 119 -16.14 -1.39 12.23
CA TYR A 119 -16.90 -2.54 12.71
C TYR A 119 -16.85 -2.57 14.24
N ASP A 120 -18.03 -2.55 14.88
CA ASP A 120 -18.15 -2.63 16.35
C ASP A 120 -17.59 -3.95 16.88
N ASP A 121 -17.70 -5.03 16.09
CA ASP A 121 -17.26 -6.38 16.45
C ASP A 121 -15.95 -6.81 15.75
N ALA A 122 -15.01 -5.87 15.52
CA ALA A 122 -13.74 -6.17 14.88
C ALA A 122 -12.93 -7.25 15.63
N PHE A 123 -13.05 -7.29 16.98
CA PHE A 123 -12.42 -8.32 17.80
C PHE A 123 -13.00 -9.71 17.55
N LEU A 124 -14.32 -9.86 17.57
CA LEU A 124 -15.00 -11.14 17.28
C LEU A 124 -14.67 -11.65 15.87
N LYS A 125 -14.60 -10.74 14.90
CA LYS A 125 -14.17 -11.08 13.54
C LYS A 125 -12.73 -11.59 13.50
N CYS A 126 -11.82 -10.99 14.28
CA CYS A 126 -10.43 -11.44 14.38
C CYS A 126 -10.36 -12.86 14.96
N VAL A 127 -11.08 -13.11 16.06
CA VAL A 127 -11.14 -14.44 16.70
C VAL A 127 -11.73 -15.47 15.74
N GLY A 128 -12.84 -15.15 15.05
CA GLY A 128 -13.45 -16.04 14.09
C GLY A 128 -12.53 -16.45 12.94
N LEU A 129 -11.67 -15.56 12.47
CA LEU A 129 -10.68 -15.88 11.45
C LEU A 129 -9.48 -16.68 11.98
N ALA A 130 -9.21 -16.61 13.28
CA ALA A 130 -8.08 -17.33 13.90
C ALA A 130 -8.42 -18.79 14.22
N VAL A 131 -9.72 -19.15 14.31
CA VAL A 131 -10.18 -20.51 14.65
C VAL A 131 -10.84 -21.25 13.46
N ALA A 132 -10.91 -20.61 12.30
CA ALA A 132 -11.40 -21.18 11.05
C ALA A 132 -10.26 -21.83 10.27
#